data_599e0480c33f4291599c41f9f69b9966
#
_entry.id   599e0480c33f4291599c41f9f69b9966
#
_cell.length_a   1.000
_cell.length_b   1.000
_cell.length_c   1.000
_cell.angle_alpha   90.00
_cell.angle_beta   90.00
_cell.angle_gamma   90.00
#
_symmetry.space_group_name_H-M   'P 1'
#
loop_
_entity.id
_entity.type
_entity.pdbx_description
1 polymer ?
#
loop_
_entity_poly.entity_id
_entity_poly.type
_entity_poly.pdbx_seq_one_letter_code
_entity_poly.pdbx_strand_id
1 'polypeptide(L)'
;DKDAIDRLQRFITADFAQVDYTDAVTILENCGKQFENPVYWGVDLSSEHERYLAEEHFKAPVVVKNYPKDIKAFYMRLNEDGKTVAAMDVLAPGIGEIIGGSQREERLDVLDERMLEMGLNKEDYWWYRDLRRYGTVPHSGFGLGFERLIAYVTGVQNVRDVIPFPRTPRNASF
;
A
#
# COMPACT_ATOMS: atom_id res chain seq x y z
N ASP A 1 14.81 19.03 -12.07
CA ASP A 1 13.36 19.16 -12.17
C ASP A 1 12.97 20.61 -11.81
N LYS A 2 12.44 21.36 -12.80
CA LYS A 2 12.10 22.79 -12.60
C LYS A 2 10.88 22.97 -11.70
N ASP A 3 10.02 21.95 -11.61
CA ASP A 3 8.76 21.98 -10.87
C ASP A 3 8.82 21.26 -9.52
N ALA A 4 10.03 20.83 -9.10
CA ALA A 4 10.19 20.04 -7.87
C ALA A 4 9.71 20.80 -6.63
N ILE A 5 10.06 22.07 -6.50
CA ILE A 5 9.69 22.89 -5.34
C ILE A 5 8.18 23.08 -5.28
N ASP A 6 7.55 23.40 -6.41
CA ASP A 6 6.08 23.59 -6.47
C ASP A 6 5.34 22.30 -6.19
N ARG A 7 5.84 21.16 -6.68
CA ARG A 7 5.26 19.84 -6.40
C ARG A 7 5.33 19.50 -4.90
N LEU A 8 6.50 19.72 -4.29
CA LEU A 8 6.69 19.46 -2.86
C LEU A 8 5.86 20.41 -2.00
N GLN A 9 5.79 21.68 -2.38
CA GLN A 9 4.95 22.67 -1.68
C GLN A 9 3.49 22.28 -1.71
N ARG A 10 2.96 21.85 -2.86
CA ARG A 10 1.57 21.35 -2.99
C ARG A 10 1.35 20.12 -2.13
N PHE A 11 2.30 19.18 -2.09
CA PHE A 11 2.20 17.99 -1.27
C PHE A 11 2.14 18.33 0.23
N ILE A 12 3.00 19.24 0.71
CA ILE A 12 3.07 19.64 2.12
C ILE A 12 1.82 20.38 2.56
N THR A 13 1.20 21.17 1.67
CA THR A 13 0.05 22.00 1.99
C THR A 13 -1.30 21.35 1.68
N ALA A 14 -1.30 20.20 0.99
CA ALA A 14 -2.53 19.51 0.63
C ALA A 14 -3.15 18.78 1.82
N ASP A 15 -4.46 18.85 1.93
CA ASP A 15 -5.23 17.90 2.74
C ASP A 15 -5.24 16.53 2.03
N PHE A 16 -4.90 15.48 2.77
CA PHE A 16 -4.90 14.14 2.20
C PHE A 16 -6.34 13.63 2.08
N ALA A 17 -6.75 13.30 0.86
CA ALA A 17 -8.02 12.63 0.63
C ALA A 17 -7.99 11.23 1.27
N GLN A 18 -9.15 10.77 1.75
CA GLN A 18 -9.31 9.41 2.26
C GLN A 18 -10.44 8.74 1.52
N VAL A 19 -10.22 7.50 1.11
CA VAL A 19 -11.19 6.70 0.37
C VAL A 19 -11.06 5.24 0.76
N ASP A 20 -12.16 4.53 0.87
CA ASP A 20 -12.13 3.08 1.02
C ASP A 20 -11.87 2.41 -0.34
N TYR A 21 -11.18 1.27 -0.32
CA TYR A 21 -10.83 0.53 -1.55
C TYR A 21 -12.05 0.26 -2.44
N THR A 22 -13.18 -0.10 -1.84
CA THR A 22 -14.42 -0.36 -2.59
C THR A 22 -14.89 0.86 -3.37
N ASP A 23 -14.83 2.04 -2.74
CA ASP A 23 -15.20 3.30 -3.38
C ASP A 23 -14.15 3.71 -4.45
N ALA A 24 -12.86 3.45 -4.16
CA ALA A 24 -11.79 3.69 -5.13
C ALA A 24 -11.98 2.86 -6.40
N VAL A 25 -12.34 1.57 -6.28
CA VAL A 25 -12.68 0.71 -7.43
C VAL A 25 -13.89 1.26 -8.18
N THR A 26 -14.93 1.67 -7.48
CA THR A 26 -16.13 2.27 -8.10
C THR A 26 -15.79 3.55 -8.89
N ILE A 27 -14.91 4.39 -8.35
CA ILE A 27 -14.40 5.59 -9.05
C ILE A 27 -13.68 5.19 -10.34
N LEU A 28 -12.80 4.21 -10.26
CA LEU A 28 -12.01 3.75 -11.42
C LEU A 28 -12.89 3.12 -12.50
N GLU A 29 -13.87 2.29 -12.14
CA GLU A 29 -14.81 1.66 -13.07
C GLU A 29 -15.67 2.69 -13.82
N ASN A 30 -16.03 3.80 -13.17
CA ASN A 30 -16.92 4.83 -13.72
C ASN A 30 -16.20 6.04 -14.31
N CYS A 31 -14.87 6.09 -14.32
CA CYS A 31 -14.11 7.25 -14.77
C CYS A 31 -14.09 7.46 -16.30
N GLY A 32 -14.54 6.47 -17.07
CA GLY A 32 -14.54 6.52 -18.53
C GLY A 32 -13.16 6.36 -19.20
N LYS A 33 -12.11 6.17 -18.41
CA LYS A 33 -10.75 5.93 -18.89
C LYS A 33 -10.55 4.43 -19.14
N GLN A 34 -9.85 4.08 -20.22
CA GLN A 34 -9.38 2.72 -20.44
C GLN A 34 -8.00 2.54 -19.79
N PHE A 35 -7.90 1.58 -18.90
CA PHE A 35 -6.65 1.17 -18.28
C PHE A 35 -6.05 -0.04 -19.00
N GLU A 36 -4.73 -0.21 -18.94
CA GLU A 36 -4.07 -1.42 -19.46
C GLU A 36 -4.41 -2.64 -18.61
N ASN A 37 -4.53 -2.44 -17.29
CA ASN A 37 -4.92 -3.47 -16.35
C ASN A 37 -6.42 -3.35 -16.04
N PRO A 38 -7.17 -4.47 -15.99
CA PRO A 38 -8.60 -4.42 -15.73
C PRO A 38 -8.90 -3.94 -14.30
N VAL A 39 -9.98 -3.18 -14.15
CA VAL A 39 -10.49 -2.73 -12.86
C VAL A 39 -11.67 -3.63 -12.45
N TYR A 40 -11.61 -4.20 -11.27
CA TYR A 40 -12.71 -4.94 -10.63
C TYR A 40 -12.43 -5.06 -9.13
N TRP A 41 -13.47 -5.29 -8.33
CA TRP A 41 -13.29 -5.47 -6.90
C TRP A 41 -12.45 -6.72 -6.59
N GLY A 42 -11.40 -6.58 -5.80
CA GLY A 42 -10.45 -7.65 -5.47
C GLY A 42 -9.15 -7.61 -6.29
N VAL A 43 -9.03 -6.71 -7.28
CA VAL A 43 -7.78 -6.52 -8.01
C VAL A 43 -6.77 -5.76 -7.15
N ASP A 44 -5.49 -6.14 -7.20
CA ASP A 44 -4.42 -5.30 -6.68
C ASP A 44 -4.25 -4.08 -7.59
N LEU A 45 -4.33 -2.88 -7.01
CA LEU A 45 -4.28 -1.64 -7.78
C LEU A 45 -2.92 -1.49 -8.45
N SER A 46 -2.93 -1.36 -9.78
CA SER A 46 -1.72 -1.07 -10.54
C SER A 46 -1.32 0.40 -10.41
N SER A 47 -0.08 0.72 -10.76
CA SER A 47 0.43 2.10 -10.71
C SER A 47 -0.41 3.09 -11.53
N GLU A 48 -1.05 2.66 -12.62
CA GLU A 48 -1.93 3.53 -13.41
C GLU A 48 -3.23 3.86 -12.69
N HIS A 49 -3.78 2.90 -11.90
CA HIS A 49 -4.95 3.10 -11.05
C HIS A 49 -4.65 4.08 -9.92
N GLU A 50 -3.53 3.86 -9.22
CA GLU A 50 -3.06 4.71 -8.13
C GLU A 50 -2.83 6.15 -8.59
N ARG A 51 -2.16 6.31 -9.72
CA ARG A 51 -1.88 7.63 -10.31
C ARG A 51 -3.16 8.32 -10.74
N TYR A 52 -4.11 7.61 -11.36
CA TYR A 52 -5.40 8.19 -11.71
C TYR A 52 -6.11 8.75 -10.46
N LEU A 53 -6.17 7.98 -9.38
CA LEU A 53 -6.80 8.44 -8.14
C LEU A 53 -6.13 9.71 -7.61
N ALA A 54 -4.79 9.72 -7.50
CA ALA A 54 -4.07 10.83 -6.90
C ALA A 54 -3.94 12.05 -7.82
N GLU A 55 -3.77 11.86 -9.14
CA GLU A 55 -3.45 12.94 -10.08
C GLU A 55 -4.68 13.52 -10.77
N GLU A 56 -5.64 12.66 -11.14
CA GLU A 56 -6.78 13.07 -11.97
C GLU A 56 -8.07 13.25 -11.16
N HIS A 57 -8.38 12.29 -10.28
CA HIS A 57 -9.63 12.32 -9.52
C HIS A 57 -9.54 13.25 -8.30
N PHE A 58 -8.69 12.94 -7.32
CA PHE A 58 -8.57 13.72 -6.10
C PHE A 58 -7.65 14.94 -6.24
N LYS A 59 -6.67 14.89 -7.14
CA LYS A 59 -5.64 15.92 -7.37
C LYS A 59 -4.88 16.29 -6.09
N ALA A 60 -4.67 15.30 -5.23
CA ALA A 60 -4.07 15.40 -3.90
C ALA A 60 -3.48 14.04 -3.51
N PRO A 61 -2.64 13.97 -2.48
CA PRO A 61 -2.29 12.69 -1.87
C PRO A 61 -3.55 11.98 -1.37
N VAL A 62 -3.60 10.65 -1.55
CA VAL A 62 -4.79 9.85 -1.23
C VAL A 62 -4.40 8.72 -0.29
N VAL A 63 -5.16 8.54 0.77
CA VAL A 63 -5.08 7.37 1.64
C VAL A 63 -6.19 6.40 1.24
N VAL A 64 -5.83 5.31 0.58
CA VAL A 64 -6.77 4.22 0.27
C VAL A 64 -6.75 3.23 1.43
N LYS A 65 -7.94 2.86 1.93
CA LYS A 65 -8.09 2.02 3.12
C LYS A 65 -8.97 0.80 2.85
N ASN A 66 -8.96 -0.14 3.80
CA ASN A 66 -9.88 -1.28 3.84
C ASN A 66 -9.84 -2.13 2.56
N TYR A 67 -8.64 -2.62 2.25
CA TYR A 67 -8.39 -3.48 1.10
C TYR A 67 -9.00 -4.88 1.27
N PRO A 68 -9.33 -5.58 0.18
CA PRO A 68 -9.71 -6.98 0.23
C PRO A 68 -8.64 -7.85 0.91
N LYS A 69 -9.08 -8.76 1.79
CA LYS A 69 -8.18 -9.64 2.53
C LYS A 69 -7.31 -10.53 1.64
N ASP A 70 -7.81 -10.88 0.44
CA ASP A 70 -7.18 -11.86 -0.44
C ASP A 70 -5.96 -11.31 -1.18
N ILE A 71 -5.83 -9.99 -1.26
CA ILE A 71 -4.68 -9.30 -1.87
C ILE A 71 -3.72 -8.67 -0.85
N LYS A 72 -3.95 -8.87 0.44
CA LYS A 72 -3.11 -8.32 1.52
C LYS A 72 -2.60 -9.42 2.44
N ALA A 73 -1.55 -9.12 3.18
CA ALA A 73 -0.84 -10.09 4.02
C ALA A 73 -1.67 -10.61 5.19
N PHE A 74 -1.40 -11.84 5.62
CA PHE A 74 -2.10 -12.55 6.68
C PHE A 74 -2.14 -11.82 8.03
N TYR A 75 -1.15 -10.99 8.31
CA TYR A 75 -1.00 -10.30 9.58
C TYR A 75 -1.80 -8.99 9.69
N MET A 76 -2.48 -8.57 8.64
CA MET A 76 -3.31 -7.38 8.66
C MET A 76 -4.66 -7.70 9.32
N ARG A 77 -5.12 -6.77 10.19
CA ARG A 77 -6.33 -6.98 10.99
C ARG A 77 -7.56 -7.15 10.09
N LEU A 78 -8.24 -8.29 10.24
CA LEU A 78 -9.49 -8.56 9.53
C LEU A 78 -10.60 -7.66 10.08
N ASN A 79 -11.27 -6.92 9.21
CA ASN A 79 -12.41 -6.10 9.55
C ASN A 79 -13.65 -6.96 9.89
N GLU A 80 -14.66 -6.35 10.49
CA GLU A 80 -15.88 -7.05 10.94
C GLU A 80 -16.70 -7.62 9.79
N ASP A 81 -16.53 -7.12 8.57
CA ASP A 81 -17.18 -7.63 7.36
C ASP A 81 -16.64 -9.02 6.92
N GLY A 82 -15.52 -9.46 7.49
CA GLY A 82 -14.84 -10.70 7.13
C GLY A 82 -14.25 -10.75 5.72
N LYS A 83 -14.29 -9.66 4.98
CA LYS A 83 -13.86 -9.55 3.57
C LYS A 83 -12.68 -8.60 3.36
N THR A 84 -12.60 -7.57 4.18
CA THR A 84 -11.56 -6.54 4.09
C THR A 84 -10.64 -6.56 5.30
N VAL A 85 -9.49 -5.94 5.17
CA VAL A 85 -8.51 -5.76 6.24
C VAL A 85 -8.23 -4.28 6.47
N ALA A 86 -7.87 -3.92 7.70
CA ALA A 86 -7.51 -2.56 8.11
C ALA A 86 -6.12 -2.16 7.57
N ALA A 87 -5.96 -2.29 6.26
CA ALA A 87 -4.79 -1.83 5.51
C ALA A 87 -4.98 -0.38 5.09
N MET A 88 -3.86 0.30 4.84
CA MET A 88 -3.85 1.60 4.19
C MET A 88 -2.63 1.73 3.30
N ASP A 89 -2.81 2.36 2.14
CA ASP A 89 -1.73 2.80 1.28
C ASP A 89 -1.86 4.30 1.04
N VAL A 90 -0.74 5.02 1.13
CA VAL A 90 -0.70 6.45 0.81
C VAL A 90 -0.16 6.62 -0.59
N LEU A 91 -0.98 7.16 -1.46
CA LEU A 91 -0.68 7.43 -2.86
C LEU A 91 -0.28 8.91 -3.02
N ALA A 92 0.88 9.15 -3.60
CA ALA A 92 1.34 10.50 -3.91
C ALA A 92 1.27 10.76 -5.42
N PRO A 93 0.82 11.97 -5.84
CA PRO A 93 0.82 12.35 -7.26
C PRO A 93 2.23 12.22 -7.87
N GLY A 94 2.34 11.58 -9.03
CA GLY A 94 3.60 11.40 -9.76
C GLY A 94 4.38 10.14 -9.42
N ILE A 95 4.05 9.43 -8.32
CA ILE A 95 4.79 8.23 -7.93
C ILE A 95 3.90 7.02 -7.57
N GLY A 96 2.62 7.25 -7.22
CA GLY A 96 1.73 6.20 -6.71
C GLY A 96 1.99 5.91 -5.23
N GLU A 97 1.90 4.66 -4.81
CA GLU A 97 2.13 4.26 -3.42
C GLU A 97 3.52 4.66 -2.92
N ILE A 98 3.58 5.40 -1.82
CA ILE A 98 4.81 5.80 -1.13
C ILE A 98 4.90 5.21 0.29
N ILE A 99 3.75 4.99 0.93
CA ILE A 99 3.62 4.37 2.25
C ILE A 99 2.58 3.28 2.17
N GLY A 100 2.90 2.10 2.70
CA GLY A 100 1.95 1.04 2.96
C GLY A 100 1.91 0.68 4.43
N GLY A 101 0.75 0.41 4.99
CA GLY A 101 0.61 0.10 6.40
C GLY A 101 -0.68 -0.63 6.74
N SER A 102 -0.81 -1.03 8.00
CA SER A 102 -2.05 -1.61 8.51
C SER A 102 -2.11 -1.60 10.03
N GLN A 103 -3.30 -1.69 10.57
CA GLN A 103 -3.47 -2.27 11.89
C GLN A 103 -3.08 -3.75 11.82
N ARG A 104 -2.43 -4.26 12.86
CA ARG A 104 -2.00 -5.65 12.92
C ARG A 104 -3.08 -6.52 13.56
N GLU A 105 -3.19 -7.77 13.11
CA GLU A 105 -4.11 -8.73 13.73
C GLU A 105 -3.59 -9.10 15.13
N GLU A 106 -4.29 -8.69 16.15
CA GLU A 106 -3.96 -8.96 17.54
C GLU A 106 -4.67 -10.21 18.08
N ARG A 107 -5.72 -10.70 17.41
CA ARG A 107 -6.47 -11.89 17.81
C ARG A 107 -5.78 -13.14 17.28
N LEU A 108 -5.26 -13.98 18.21
CA LEU A 108 -4.44 -15.14 17.84
C LEU A 108 -5.22 -16.16 16.98
N ASP A 109 -6.48 -16.40 17.30
CA ASP A 109 -7.36 -17.32 16.58
C ASP A 109 -7.57 -16.85 15.13
N VAL A 110 -7.89 -15.58 14.94
CA VAL A 110 -8.06 -14.99 13.59
C VAL A 110 -6.76 -15.00 12.79
N LEU A 111 -5.62 -14.67 13.45
CA LEU A 111 -4.30 -14.75 12.82
C LEU A 111 -4.00 -16.18 12.32
N ASP A 112 -4.31 -17.19 13.15
CA ASP A 112 -4.13 -18.59 12.83
C ASP A 112 -5.00 -19.04 11.65
N GLU A 113 -6.26 -18.59 11.60
CA GLU A 113 -7.17 -18.85 10.48
C GLU A 113 -6.64 -18.23 9.19
N ARG A 114 -6.20 -16.97 9.24
CA ARG A 114 -5.62 -16.29 8.08
C ARG A 114 -4.36 -16.97 7.56
N MET A 115 -3.49 -17.47 8.45
CA MET A 115 -2.34 -18.27 8.04
C MET A 115 -2.75 -19.54 7.29
N LEU A 116 -3.77 -20.26 7.79
CA LEU A 116 -4.28 -21.46 7.14
C LEU A 116 -4.91 -21.16 5.78
N GLU A 117 -5.72 -20.10 5.66
CA GLU A 117 -6.31 -19.66 4.38
C GLU A 117 -5.24 -19.40 3.31
N MET A 118 -4.10 -18.84 3.71
CA MET A 118 -2.97 -18.54 2.83
C MET A 118 -1.98 -19.70 2.66
N GLY A 119 -2.27 -20.89 3.20
CA GLY A 119 -1.42 -22.07 3.10
C GLY A 119 -0.10 -21.96 3.87
N LEU A 120 -0.03 -21.10 4.90
CA LEU A 120 1.18 -20.93 5.71
C LEU A 120 1.20 -21.94 6.87
N ASN A 121 2.38 -22.47 7.15
CA ASN A 121 2.59 -23.36 8.29
C ASN A 121 2.76 -22.53 9.58
N LYS A 122 1.90 -22.71 10.55
CA LYS A 122 1.94 -21.98 11.83
C LYS A 122 3.23 -22.19 12.61
N GLU A 123 3.87 -23.34 12.46
CA GLU A 123 5.11 -23.64 13.19
C GLU A 123 6.29 -22.79 12.71
N ASP A 124 6.29 -22.34 11.48
CA ASP A 124 7.34 -21.46 10.94
C ASP A 124 7.20 -20.02 11.49
N TYR A 125 6.01 -19.71 11.99
CA TYR A 125 5.68 -18.38 12.55
C TYR A 125 5.42 -18.41 14.07
N TRP A 126 5.91 -19.45 14.80
CA TRP A 126 5.69 -19.59 16.23
C TRP A 126 6.05 -18.32 17.01
N TRP A 127 7.19 -17.69 16.71
CA TRP A 127 7.68 -16.48 17.35
C TRP A 127 6.74 -15.28 17.12
N TYR A 128 6.11 -15.19 15.96
CA TYR A 128 5.16 -14.13 15.64
C TYR A 128 3.82 -14.34 16.35
N ARG A 129 3.39 -15.59 16.45
CA ARG A 129 2.20 -16.01 17.19
C ARG A 129 2.37 -15.78 18.69
N ASP A 130 3.54 -16.00 19.24
CA ASP A 130 3.86 -15.79 20.65
C ASP A 130 3.68 -14.33 21.10
N LEU A 131 3.86 -13.37 20.18
CA LEU A 131 3.52 -11.96 20.43
C LEU A 131 2.01 -11.71 20.65
N ARG A 132 1.17 -12.69 20.44
CA ARG A 132 -0.28 -12.67 20.72
C ARG A 132 -0.62 -13.60 21.88
N ARG A 133 0.07 -14.74 21.97
CA ARG A 133 -0.16 -15.74 23.02
C ARG A 133 0.17 -15.23 24.41
N TYR A 134 1.25 -14.50 24.56
CA TYR A 134 1.77 -14.06 25.87
C TYR A 134 1.43 -12.62 26.22
N GLY A 135 0.57 -12.01 25.46
CA GLY A 135 0.06 -10.67 25.67
C GLY A 135 0.12 -9.84 24.39
N THR A 136 -0.91 -9.08 24.17
CA THR A 136 -1.02 -8.23 22.99
C THR A 136 -1.81 -6.98 23.30
N VAL A 137 -1.67 -5.98 22.42
CA VAL A 137 -2.47 -4.76 22.40
C VAL A 137 -2.82 -4.45 20.95
N PRO A 138 -3.90 -3.69 20.68
CA PRO A 138 -4.10 -3.11 19.37
C PRO A 138 -2.88 -2.29 18.96
N HIS A 139 -2.30 -2.59 17.81
CA HIS A 139 -1.10 -1.93 17.29
C HIS A 139 -1.14 -1.87 15.78
N SER A 140 -0.39 -0.92 15.24
CA SER A 140 -0.27 -0.68 13.80
C SER A 140 1.19 -0.51 13.42
N GLY A 141 1.45 -0.61 12.12
CA GLY A 141 2.75 -0.33 11.57
C GLY A 141 2.64 0.11 10.12
N PHE A 142 3.63 0.83 9.67
CA PHE A 142 3.75 1.24 8.27
C PHE A 142 5.19 1.14 7.79
N GLY A 143 5.35 1.02 6.48
CA GLY A 143 6.61 1.16 5.80
C GLY A 143 6.57 2.32 4.83
N LEU A 144 7.64 3.11 4.78
CA LEU A 144 7.83 4.14 3.78
C LEU A 144 8.94 3.69 2.83
N GLY A 145 8.64 3.70 1.54
CA GLY A 145 9.62 3.40 0.49
C GLY A 145 10.64 4.53 0.39
N PHE A 146 11.81 4.37 1.03
CA PHE A 146 12.82 5.43 1.10
C PHE A 146 13.32 5.84 -0.28
N GLU A 147 13.56 4.88 -1.16
CA GLU A 147 13.96 5.12 -2.54
C GLU A 147 12.87 5.83 -3.34
N ARG A 148 11.60 5.47 -3.12
CA ARG A 148 10.46 6.18 -3.71
C ARG A 148 10.38 7.62 -3.20
N LEU A 149 10.63 7.86 -1.91
CA LEU A 149 10.69 9.21 -1.35
C LEU A 149 11.80 10.03 -2.00
N ILE A 150 13.00 9.46 -2.15
CA ILE A 150 14.13 10.17 -2.81
C ILE A 150 13.78 10.47 -4.26
N ALA A 151 13.23 9.50 -5.01
CA ALA A 151 12.81 9.71 -6.39
C ALA A 151 11.76 10.82 -6.48
N TYR A 152 10.79 10.84 -5.57
CA TYR A 152 9.75 11.86 -5.50
C TYR A 152 10.32 13.27 -5.23
N VAL A 153 11.23 13.39 -4.26
CA VAL A 153 11.84 14.68 -3.89
C VAL A 153 12.76 15.22 -4.97
N THR A 154 13.54 14.34 -5.60
CA THR A 154 14.53 14.72 -6.62
C THR A 154 13.96 14.84 -8.03
N GLY A 155 12.80 14.20 -8.30
CA GLY A 155 12.22 14.09 -9.64
C GLY A 155 12.90 13.07 -10.54
N VAL A 156 13.76 12.20 -9.98
CA VAL A 156 14.40 11.09 -10.70
C VAL A 156 13.32 10.05 -11.06
N GLN A 157 13.27 9.67 -12.34
CA GLN A 157 12.22 8.81 -12.85
C GLN A 157 12.44 7.31 -12.55
N ASN A 158 13.68 6.89 -12.45
CA ASN A 158 14.03 5.49 -12.22
C ASN A 158 14.55 5.30 -10.80
N VAL A 159 13.84 4.52 -10.00
CA VAL A 159 14.22 4.20 -8.62
C VAL A 159 15.63 3.61 -8.49
N ARG A 160 16.12 2.92 -9.52
CA ARG A 160 17.50 2.39 -9.52
C ARG A 160 18.56 3.48 -9.46
N ASP A 161 18.26 4.66 -9.98
CA ASP A 161 19.22 5.78 -10.02
C ASP A 161 19.38 6.49 -8.68
N VAL A 162 18.52 6.18 -7.70
CA VAL A 162 18.61 6.68 -6.33
C VAL A 162 19.14 5.66 -5.33
N ILE A 163 19.48 4.46 -5.80
CA ILE A 163 20.09 3.38 -5.00
C ILE A 163 21.59 3.33 -5.30
N PRO A 164 22.47 3.46 -4.29
CA PRO A 164 23.94 3.44 -4.53
C PRO A 164 24.43 2.17 -5.20
N PHE A 165 23.83 1.01 -4.88
CA PHE A 165 24.21 -0.32 -5.41
C PHE A 165 22.94 -1.08 -5.84
N PRO A 166 22.31 -0.70 -6.96
CA PRO A 166 21.05 -1.31 -7.38
C PRO A 166 21.27 -2.77 -7.78
N ARG A 167 20.37 -3.64 -7.32
CA ARG A 167 20.35 -5.05 -7.70
C ARG A 167 19.29 -5.28 -8.76
N THR A 168 19.67 -5.98 -9.81
CA THR A 168 18.74 -6.36 -10.89
C THR A 168 18.96 -7.82 -11.27
N PRO A 169 18.03 -8.47 -11.96
CA PRO A 169 18.25 -9.82 -12.45
C PRO A 169 19.56 -9.91 -13.21
N ARG A 170 20.41 -10.88 -12.83
CA ARG A 170 21.75 -11.15 -13.40
C ARG A 170 22.80 -10.05 -13.13
N ASN A 171 22.50 -9.09 -12.26
CA ASN A 171 23.46 -8.07 -11.87
C ASN A 171 23.43 -7.85 -10.35
N ALA A 172 24.54 -8.17 -9.69
CA ALA A 172 24.76 -7.96 -8.27
C ALA A 172 26.18 -7.42 -8.00
N SER A 173 26.79 -6.80 -9.01
CA SER A 173 28.10 -6.13 -8.87
C SER A 173 27.97 -4.78 -8.14
N PHE A 174 29.09 -4.36 -7.58
CA PHE A 174 29.24 -3.09 -6.89
C PHE A 174 29.73 -2.02 -7.88
#